data_b11977c3f309a481945b8695989f29eb
#
_entry.id   b11977c3f309a481945b8695989f29eb
#
_cell.length_a   1.000
_cell.length_b   1.000
_cell.length_c   1.000
_cell.angle_alpha   90.00
_cell.angle_beta   90.00
_cell.angle_gamma   90.00
#
_symmetry.space_group_name_H-M   'P 1'
#
loop_
_entity.id
_entity.type
_entity.pdbx_description
1 polymer ?
#
loop_
_entity_poly.entity_id
_entity_poly.type
_entity_poly.pdbx_seq_one_letter_code
_entity_poly.pdbx_strand_id
1 'polypeptide(L)'
;MSLNRRSLSLALVASAFAAPAFAPPAFAQAGLSPADRDLVDRAAAYLQNLTEAKARFVQTDGRGRSVRGDVFLKRPGKARFAYDPPSGLLVVSDGGVVSVQDTRLKTFDRYPLSATPLSVFLAKNIRLDKDVTVTRVARHADGFSITARDGNKRTAGQITLNFREAPQLTLTGWTVTDAQNRQTRVQLQNLQRVSGLASSLFVLKDPRPKNVGRGKV
;
A
#
# COMPACT_ATOMS: atom_id res chain seq x y z
N MET A 1 -62.96 24.71 57.89
CA MET A 1 -63.07 23.55 58.80
C MET A 1 -62.04 22.56 58.33
N SER A 2 -60.95 22.57 59.00
CA SER A 2 -60.38 21.70 60.04
C SER A 2 -60.01 20.29 59.56
N LEU A 3 -58.67 20.10 59.51
CA LEU A 3 -57.94 19.04 60.16
C LEU A 3 -58.08 17.59 59.55
N ASN A 4 -57.06 16.83 59.29
CA ASN A 4 -56.04 16.43 60.26
C ASN A 4 -54.84 15.72 59.57
N ARG A 5 -53.68 15.97 60.11
CA ARG A 5 -52.42 15.32 59.92
C ARG A 5 -52.46 13.85 60.33
N ARG A 6 -51.83 12.97 59.64
CA ARG A 6 -51.09 11.82 60.23
C ARG A 6 -49.91 11.44 59.34
N SER A 7 -48.74 11.68 59.87
CA SER A 7 -47.44 11.24 59.46
C SER A 7 -47.36 9.73 59.42
N LEU A 8 -46.86 9.16 58.33
CA LEU A 8 -46.34 7.81 58.33
C LEU A 8 -44.96 7.82 57.64
N SER A 9 -43.94 7.73 58.54
CA SER A 9 -42.54 7.59 58.09
C SER A 9 -42.33 6.22 57.51
N LEU A 10 -42.03 6.11 56.20
CA LEU A 10 -41.56 4.91 55.57
C LEU A 10 -40.06 5.07 55.32
N ALA A 11 -39.25 4.34 56.10
CA ALA A 11 -37.81 4.23 55.89
C ALA A 11 -37.55 3.43 54.60
N LEU A 12 -37.05 4.10 53.56
CA LEU A 12 -36.61 3.44 52.33
C LEU A 12 -35.14 3.04 52.52
N VAL A 13 -34.89 1.75 52.71
CA VAL A 13 -33.52 1.15 52.67
C VAL A 13 -33.08 1.12 51.22
N ALA A 14 -32.22 2.05 50.83
CA ALA A 14 -31.57 2.03 49.52
C ALA A 14 -30.45 1.01 49.53
N SER A 15 -30.71 -0.19 49.00
CA SER A 15 -29.67 -1.18 48.70
C SER A 15 -28.95 -0.72 47.42
N ALA A 16 -27.72 -0.21 47.57
CA ALA A 16 -26.85 0.10 46.46
C ALA A 16 -26.37 -1.21 45.83
N PHE A 17 -26.97 -1.64 44.72
CA PHE A 17 -26.41 -2.65 43.83
C PHE A 17 -25.23 -2.02 43.09
N ALA A 18 -24.00 -2.32 43.54
CA ALA A 18 -22.79 -2.04 42.78
C ALA A 18 -22.74 -3.03 41.60
N ALA A 19 -23.12 -2.56 40.40
CA ALA A 19 -22.89 -3.28 39.16
C ALA A 19 -21.37 -3.37 38.88
N PRO A 20 -20.82 -4.56 38.61
CA PRO A 20 -19.43 -4.64 38.22
C PRO A 20 -19.26 -3.90 36.85
N ALA A 21 -18.44 -2.84 36.84
CA ALA A 21 -18.05 -2.19 35.65
C ALA A 21 -17.18 -3.14 34.83
N PHE A 22 -17.76 -3.80 33.81
CA PHE A 22 -16.99 -4.47 32.77
C PHE A 22 -16.26 -3.38 31.99
N ALA A 23 -15.01 -3.10 32.36
CA ALA A 23 -14.11 -2.33 31.51
C ALA A 23 -13.91 -3.12 30.21
N PRO A 24 -14.16 -2.54 29.04
CA PRO A 24 -13.82 -3.22 27.77
C PRO A 24 -12.33 -3.50 27.78
N PRO A 25 -11.87 -4.67 27.27
CA PRO A 25 -10.46 -4.95 27.17
C PRO A 25 -9.82 -3.84 26.33
N ALA A 26 -8.88 -3.12 26.94
CA ALA A 26 -8.01 -2.20 26.23
C ALA A 26 -7.20 -3.07 25.24
N PHE A 27 -7.57 -3.06 23.98
CA PHE A 27 -6.72 -3.57 22.90
C PHE A 27 -5.49 -2.65 22.87
N ALA A 28 -4.52 -2.95 23.72
CA ALA A 28 -3.20 -2.41 23.58
C ALA A 28 -2.76 -2.72 22.15
N GLN A 29 -2.35 -1.70 21.41
CA GLN A 29 -1.75 -1.85 20.09
C GLN A 29 -0.42 -2.57 20.33
N ALA A 30 -0.49 -3.90 20.46
CA ALA A 30 0.66 -4.75 20.72
C ALA A 30 1.61 -4.55 19.53
N GLY A 31 2.82 -4.10 19.81
CA GLY A 31 3.89 -4.03 18.80
C GLY A 31 4.05 -5.41 18.16
N LEU A 32 4.63 -5.45 16.98
CA LEU A 32 4.90 -6.70 16.26
C LEU A 32 5.58 -7.71 17.18
N SER A 33 5.16 -8.98 17.13
CA SER A 33 5.85 -10.06 17.81
C SER A 33 7.33 -10.16 17.36
N PRO A 34 8.25 -10.74 18.15
CA PRO A 34 9.63 -10.96 17.71
C PRO A 34 9.69 -11.72 16.38
N ALA A 35 8.87 -12.76 16.22
CA ALA A 35 8.80 -13.53 15.00
C ALA A 35 8.25 -12.75 13.79
N ASP A 36 7.34 -11.79 14.01
CA ASP A 36 6.85 -10.92 12.93
C ASP A 36 7.86 -9.86 12.56
N ARG A 37 8.64 -9.35 13.53
CA ARG A 37 9.77 -8.46 13.27
C ARG A 37 10.82 -9.13 12.38
N ASP A 38 11.18 -10.38 12.66
CA ASP A 38 12.12 -11.15 11.80
C ASP A 38 11.62 -11.21 10.35
N LEU A 39 10.33 -11.48 10.12
CA LEU A 39 9.76 -11.49 8.77
C LEU A 39 9.82 -10.12 8.10
N VAL A 40 9.55 -9.06 8.84
CA VAL A 40 9.64 -7.67 8.35
C VAL A 40 11.09 -7.32 7.97
N ASP A 41 12.05 -7.68 8.82
CA ASP A 41 13.48 -7.41 8.58
C ASP A 41 13.99 -8.19 7.37
N ARG A 42 13.63 -9.47 7.24
CA ARG A 42 13.95 -10.30 6.08
C ARG A 42 13.37 -9.74 4.78
N ALA A 43 12.12 -9.29 4.81
CA ALA A 43 11.47 -8.67 3.67
C ALA A 43 12.14 -7.33 3.30
N ALA A 44 12.49 -6.49 4.29
CA ALA A 44 13.18 -5.24 4.08
C ALA A 44 14.57 -5.46 3.45
N ALA A 45 15.35 -6.41 3.97
CA ALA A 45 16.64 -6.80 3.42
C ALA A 45 16.53 -7.33 1.98
N TYR A 46 15.52 -8.20 1.71
CA TYR A 46 15.26 -8.69 0.36
C TYR A 46 14.96 -7.54 -0.61
N LEU A 47 14.04 -6.66 -0.25
CA LEU A 47 13.67 -5.52 -1.07
C LEU A 47 14.84 -4.54 -1.24
N GLN A 48 15.64 -4.30 -0.19
CA GLN A 48 16.82 -3.44 -0.26
C GLN A 48 17.84 -3.97 -1.28
N ASN A 49 17.99 -5.29 -1.37
CA ASN A 49 18.89 -5.97 -2.30
C ASN A 49 18.29 -6.15 -3.71
N LEU A 50 17.00 -5.87 -3.90
CA LEU A 50 16.33 -5.92 -5.21
C LEU A 50 16.52 -4.59 -5.94
N THR A 51 17.72 -4.32 -6.42
CA THR A 51 18.09 -3.04 -7.05
C THR A 51 17.53 -2.88 -8.46
N GLU A 52 17.74 -3.90 -9.32
CA GLU A 52 17.17 -3.94 -10.66
C GLU A 52 16.51 -5.30 -10.89
N ALA A 53 15.32 -5.28 -11.48
CA ALA A 53 14.58 -6.49 -11.78
C ALA A 53 13.63 -6.31 -12.95
N LYS A 54 13.28 -7.46 -13.59
CA LYS A 54 12.22 -7.55 -14.57
C LYS A 54 11.30 -8.72 -14.25
N ALA A 55 10.04 -8.60 -14.61
CA ALA A 55 9.05 -9.67 -14.48
C ALA A 55 7.91 -9.47 -15.48
N ARG A 56 7.15 -10.53 -15.73
CA ARG A 56 5.78 -10.41 -16.22
C ARG A 56 4.87 -10.13 -15.03
N PHE A 57 3.81 -9.38 -15.23
CA PHE A 57 2.80 -9.17 -14.20
C PHE A 57 1.38 -9.45 -14.70
N VAL A 58 0.52 -9.81 -13.76
CA VAL A 58 -0.92 -9.83 -13.93
C VAL A 58 -1.50 -8.88 -12.89
N GLN A 59 -2.20 -7.85 -13.36
CA GLN A 59 -2.92 -6.90 -12.51
C GLN A 59 -4.40 -7.19 -12.55
N THR A 60 -5.02 -7.33 -11.38
CA THR A 60 -6.47 -7.55 -11.23
C THR A 60 -7.06 -6.40 -10.42
N ASP A 61 -8.09 -5.76 -10.97
CA ASP A 61 -8.82 -4.69 -10.30
C ASP A 61 -9.87 -5.24 -9.30
N GLY A 62 -10.47 -4.35 -8.52
CA GLY A 62 -11.49 -4.70 -7.53
C GLY A 62 -12.79 -5.31 -8.11
N ARG A 63 -12.95 -5.29 -9.45
CA ARG A 63 -14.06 -5.91 -10.18
C ARG A 63 -13.67 -7.27 -10.79
N GLY A 64 -12.46 -7.75 -10.49
CA GLY A 64 -11.95 -9.03 -11.02
C GLY A 64 -11.41 -8.97 -12.46
N ARG A 65 -11.37 -7.80 -13.11
CA ARG A 65 -10.83 -7.67 -14.47
C ARG A 65 -9.31 -7.71 -14.38
N SER A 66 -8.70 -8.52 -15.25
CA SER A 66 -7.26 -8.71 -15.27
C SER A 66 -6.64 -8.20 -16.57
N VAL A 67 -5.48 -7.57 -16.42
CA VAL A 67 -4.59 -7.14 -17.51
C VAL A 67 -3.19 -7.63 -17.22
N ARG A 68 -2.37 -7.73 -18.25
CA ARG A 68 -0.99 -8.26 -18.15
C ARG A 68 0.01 -7.26 -18.72
N GLY A 69 1.29 -7.49 -18.45
CA GLY A 69 2.34 -6.67 -19.01
C GLY A 69 3.71 -7.04 -18.49
N ASP A 70 4.69 -6.22 -18.85
CA ASP A 70 6.06 -6.30 -18.36
C ASP A 70 6.30 -5.23 -17.31
N VAL A 71 6.97 -5.60 -16.23
CA VAL A 71 7.47 -4.67 -15.23
C VAL A 71 8.98 -4.65 -15.20
N PHE A 72 9.54 -3.46 -15.16
CA PHE A 72 10.95 -3.19 -14.94
C PHE A 72 11.10 -2.32 -13.71
N LEU A 73 11.98 -2.72 -12.82
CA LEU A 73 12.30 -1.99 -11.59
C LEU A 73 13.77 -1.60 -11.61
N LYS A 74 14.03 -0.34 -11.27
CA LYS A 74 15.38 0.17 -11.04
C LYS A 74 15.35 1.11 -9.84
N ARG A 75 15.64 0.54 -8.69
CA ARG A 75 15.59 1.31 -7.45
C ARG A 75 16.83 2.18 -7.27
N PRO A 76 16.70 3.33 -6.60
CA PRO A 76 15.49 3.85 -6.00
C PRO A 76 14.54 4.53 -7.01
N GLY A 77 13.26 4.49 -6.71
CA GLY A 77 12.23 5.35 -7.29
C GLY A 77 11.76 5.00 -8.70
N LYS A 78 12.51 4.23 -9.47
CA LYS A 78 12.22 3.98 -10.89
C LYS A 78 11.48 2.67 -11.10
N ALA A 79 10.39 2.75 -11.85
CA ALA A 79 9.60 1.60 -12.27
C ALA A 79 8.94 1.87 -13.62
N ARG A 80 8.72 0.83 -14.41
CA ARG A 80 7.98 0.88 -15.66
C ARG A 80 7.04 -0.31 -15.72
N PHE A 81 5.76 -0.06 -15.96
CA PHE A 81 4.74 -1.05 -16.23
C PHE A 81 4.24 -0.85 -17.64
N ALA A 82 4.60 -1.75 -18.54
CA ALA A 82 4.18 -1.74 -19.94
C ALA A 82 3.09 -2.79 -20.12
N TYR A 83 1.85 -2.35 -20.29
CA TYR A 83 0.70 -3.25 -20.42
C TYR A 83 0.60 -3.81 -21.82
N ASP A 84 0.20 -5.06 -21.93
CA ASP A 84 0.00 -5.74 -23.21
C ASP A 84 -1.16 -5.12 -24.01
N PRO A 85 -1.10 -5.18 -25.34
CA PRO A 85 -2.27 -4.85 -26.17
C PRO A 85 -3.50 -5.70 -25.77
N PRO A 86 -4.70 -5.15 -25.88
CA PRO A 86 -5.06 -3.84 -26.40
C PRO A 86 -5.14 -2.73 -25.33
N SER A 87 -4.51 -2.88 -24.17
CA SER A 87 -4.65 -1.95 -23.04
C SER A 87 -4.29 -0.50 -23.40
N GLY A 88 -3.19 -0.29 -24.10
CA GLY A 88 -2.68 1.04 -24.42
C GLY A 88 -2.10 1.81 -23.22
N LEU A 89 -2.06 1.18 -22.04
CA LEU A 89 -1.61 1.79 -20.79
C LEU A 89 -0.11 1.61 -20.59
N LEU A 90 0.55 2.69 -20.18
CA LEU A 90 1.95 2.72 -19.79
C LEU A 90 2.11 3.58 -18.54
N VAL A 91 2.70 2.99 -17.49
CA VAL A 91 2.97 3.68 -16.23
C VAL A 91 4.47 3.70 -16.01
N VAL A 92 5.03 4.88 -15.78
CA VAL A 92 6.47 5.06 -15.56
C VAL A 92 6.71 5.96 -14.37
N SER A 93 7.51 5.47 -13.42
CA SER A 93 8.11 6.29 -12.36
C SER A 93 9.55 6.62 -12.73
N ASP A 94 9.91 7.89 -12.70
CA ASP A 94 11.28 8.40 -12.99
C ASP A 94 12.14 8.56 -11.72
N GLY A 95 11.54 8.34 -10.56
CA GLY A 95 12.15 8.52 -9.24
C GLY A 95 11.48 9.61 -8.40
N GLY A 96 10.81 10.56 -9.03
CA GLY A 96 10.08 11.65 -8.36
C GLY A 96 8.60 11.69 -8.73
N VAL A 97 8.31 11.36 -9.98
CA VAL A 97 6.97 11.46 -10.57
C VAL A 97 6.57 10.14 -11.21
N VAL A 98 5.33 9.75 -11.01
CA VAL A 98 4.66 8.67 -11.73
C VAL A 98 3.86 9.29 -12.87
N SER A 99 4.22 8.96 -14.10
CA SER A 99 3.51 9.34 -15.32
C SER A 99 2.67 8.19 -15.81
N VAL A 100 1.42 8.44 -16.13
CA VAL A 100 0.45 7.47 -16.64
C VAL A 100 -0.03 7.92 -18.00
N GLN A 101 0.25 7.13 -19.02
CA GLN A 101 -0.22 7.36 -20.39
C GLN A 101 -1.25 6.29 -20.76
N ASP A 102 -2.38 6.70 -21.27
CA ASP A 102 -3.34 5.80 -21.95
C ASP A 102 -3.53 6.28 -23.39
N THR A 103 -3.00 5.49 -24.34
CA THR A 103 -3.06 5.84 -25.78
C THR A 103 -4.47 5.67 -26.35
N ARG A 104 -5.33 4.85 -25.75
CA ARG A 104 -6.71 4.64 -26.17
C ARG A 104 -7.61 5.79 -25.75
N LEU A 105 -7.42 6.27 -24.52
CA LEU A 105 -8.14 7.43 -23.97
C LEU A 105 -7.47 8.76 -24.35
N LYS A 106 -6.26 8.72 -24.92
CA LYS A 106 -5.43 9.89 -25.23
C LYS A 106 -5.16 10.77 -24.01
N THR A 107 -5.00 10.13 -22.82
CA THR A 107 -4.72 10.81 -21.56
C THR A 107 -3.25 10.69 -21.19
N PHE A 108 -2.78 11.68 -20.44
CA PHE A 108 -1.45 11.71 -19.85
C PHE A 108 -1.54 12.42 -18.51
N ASP A 109 -1.35 11.66 -17.41
CA ASP A 109 -1.46 12.16 -16.06
C ASP A 109 -0.13 12.01 -15.33
N ARG A 110 0.10 12.87 -14.34
CA ARG A 110 1.32 12.86 -13.54
C ARG A 110 0.97 13.02 -12.06
N TYR A 111 1.61 12.18 -11.24
CA TYR A 111 1.43 12.17 -9.79
C TYR A 111 2.80 12.17 -9.11
N PRO A 112 3.01 12.90 -8.00
CA PRO A 112 4.20 12.72 -7.18
C PRO A 112 4.31 11.25 -6.73
N LEU A 113 5.49 10.63 -6.86
CA LEU A 113 5.70 9.25 -6.38
C LEU A 113 5.36 9.13 -4.88
N SER A 114 5.71 10.16 -4.10
CA SER A 114 5.42 10.23 -2.67
C SER A 114 3.92 10.22 -2.33
N ALA A 115 3.05 10.55 -3.28
CA ALA A 115 1.60 10.47 -3.12
C ALA A 115 1.01 9.09 -3.49
N THR A 116 1.85 8.13 -3.83
CA THR A 116 1.43 6.78 -4.23
C THR A 116 1.93 5.74 -3.23
N PRO A 117 1.18 4.65 -2.97
CA PRO A 117 1.66 3.55 -2.12
C PRO A 117 2.94 2.86 -2.64
N LEU A 118 3.27 3.04 -3.93
CA LEU A 118 4.52 2.53 -4.50
C LEU A 118 5.77 3.19 -3.90
N SER A 119 5.64 4.39 -3.33
CA SER A 119 6.73 5.10 -2.65
C SER A 119 7.40 4.25 -1.57
N VAL A 120 6.61 3.47 -0.82
CA VAL A 120 7.10 2.54 0.21
C VAL A 120 8.03 1.48 -0.39
N PHE A 121 7.61 0.89 -1.52
CA PHE A 121 8.33 -0.19 -2.19
C PHE A 121 9.55 0.31 -2.98
N LEU A 122 9.46 1.52 -3.56
CA LEU A 122 10.51 2.10 -4.40
C LEU A 122 11.48 3.01 -3.62
N ALA A 123 11.31 3.17 -2.30
CA ALA A 123 12.18 4.01 -1.47
C ALA A 123 13.67 3.65 -1.60
N LYS A 124 14.57 4.62 -1.45
CA LYS A 124 16.02 4.39 -1.44
C LYS A 124 16.41 3.47 -0.28
N ASN A 125 15.90 3.76 0.90
CA ASN A 125 16.09 2.96 2.09
C ASN A 125 14.72 2.39 2.47
N ILE A 126 14.58 1.07 2.43
CA ILE A 126 13.35 0.42 2.86
C ILE A 126 13.44 0.24 4.38
N ARG A 127 12.82 1.17 5.07
CA ARG A 127 12.72 1.21 6.53
C ARG A 127 11.27 0.94 6.90
N LEU A 128 10.91 -0.34 6.99
CA LEU A 128 9.56 -0.75 7.40
C LEU A 128 9.28 -0.49 8.90
N ASP A 129 10.27 0.06 9.61
CA ASP A 129 10.25 0.38 11.04
C ASP A 129 10.11 1.88 11.36
N LYS A 130 10.40 2.79 10.42
CA LYS A 130 10.43 4.25 10.68
C LYS A 130 9.49 5.07 9.80
N ASP A 131 9.66 4.95 8.47
CA ASP A 131 8.91 5.76 7.52
C ASP A 131 7.58 5.13 7.14
N VAL A 132 7.36 3.91 7.59
CA VAL A 132 6.23 3.06 7.26
C VAL A 132 5.67 2.44 8.53
N THR A 133 4.37 2.44 8.67
CA THR A 133 3.71 1.68 9.73
C THR A 133 3.30 0.32 9.20
N VAL A 134 3.94 -0.76 9.67
CA VAL A 134 3.47 -2.12 9.45
C VAL A 134 2.21 -2.33 10.28
N THR A 135 1.10 -2.62 9.62
CA THR A 135 -0.21 -2.80 10.26
C THR A 135 -0.57 -4.26 10.44
N ARG A 136 0.04 -5.16 9.63
CA ARG A 136 -0.23 -6.59 9.70
C ARG A 136 0.91 -7.39 9.10
N VAL A 137 1.23 -8.51 9.74
CA VAL A 137 2.01 -9.62 9.19
C VAL A 137 1.12 -10.86 9.20
N ALA A 138 1.01 -11.56 8.08
CA ALA A 138 0.23 -12.79 7.99
C ALA A 138 1.08 -13.90 7.36
N ARG A 139 1.04 -15.10 7.96
CA ARG A 139 1.73 -16.29 7.46
C ARG A 139 0.79 -17.12 6.60
N HIS A 140 1.32 -17.73 5.58
CA HIS A 140 0.64 -18.63 4.66
C HIS A 140 1.43 -19.94 4.58
N ALA A 141 0.87 -20.95 3.92
CA ALA A 141 1.51 -22.25 3.80
C ALA A 141 2.88 -22.21 3.09
N ASP A 142 3.05 -21.29 2.12
CA ASP A 142 4.26 -21.18 1.27
C ASP A 142 5.03 -19.86 1.50
N GLY A 143 4.60 -19.03 2.46
CA GLY A 143 5.25 -17.75 2.70
C GLY A 143 4.51 -16.83 3.65
N PHE A 144 4.62 -15.53 3.44
CA PHE A 144 3.99 -14.52 4.29
C PHE A 144 3.64 -13.24 3.51
N SER A 145 2.82 -12.42 4.12
CA SER A 145 2.51 -11.08 3.62
C SER A 145 2.69 -10.02 4.70
N ILE A 146 3.11 -8.83 4.27
CA ILE A 146 3.28 -7.66 5.12
C ILE A 146 2.40 -6.55 4.59
N THR A 147 1.49 -6.06 5.42
CA THR A 147 0.67 -4.89 5.11
C THR A 147 1.25 -3.67 5.80
N ALA A 148 1.45 -2.63 5.02
CA ALA A 148 2.07 -1.40 5.46
C ALA A 148 1.38 -0.17 4.86
N ARG A 149 1.45 0.95 5.59
CA ARG A 149 0.99 2.27 5.14
C ARG A 149 2.07 3.32 5.38
N ASP A 150 1.99 4.43 4.68
CA ASP A 150 2.88 5.57 4.92
C ASP A 150 2.73 6.05 6.37
N GLY A 151 3.80 6.02 7.13
CA GLY A 151 3.84 6.47 8.52
C GLY A 151 3.55 7.96 8.69
N ASN A 152 3.85 8.75 7.68
CA ASN A 152 3.63 10.21 7.65
C ASN A 152 2.22 10.59 7.13
N LYS A 153 1.37 9.62 6.84
CA LYS A 153 -0.01 9.82 6.33
C LYS A 153 -0.11 10.69 5.06
N ARG A 154 0.97 10.80 4.29
CA ARG A 154 0.99 11.55 3.02
C ARG A 154 0.22 10.82 1.92
N THR A 155 0.11 9.51 2.04
CA THR A 155 -0.70 8.66 1.17
C THR A 155 -1.87 8.08 1.94
N ALA A 156 -3.07 8.28 1.42
CA ALA A 156 -4.23 7.55 1.90
C ALA A 156 -4.22 6.15 1.26
N GLY A 157 -4.28 5.10 2.09
CA GLY A 157 -4.28 3.71 1.64
C GLY A 157 -3.14 2.90 2.23
N GLN A 158 -3.01 1.67 1.75
CA GLN A 158 -2.01 0.72 2.22
C GLN A 158 -1.52 -0.19 1.09
N ILE A 159 -0.35 -0.78 1.27
CA ILE A 159 0.20 -1.81 0.39
C ILE A 159 0.41 -3.09 1.19
N THR A 160 0.00 -4.22 0.61
CA THR A 160 0.31 -5.55 1.12
C THR A 160 1.30 -6.22 0.18
N LEU A 161 2.51 -6.49 0.65
CA LEU A 161 3.56 -7.19 -0.08
C LEU A 161 3.47 -8.69 0.21
N ASN A 162 3.50 -9.53 -0.83
CA ASN A 162 3.40 -10.98 -0.70
C ASN A 162 4.74 -11.62 -1.04
N PHE A 163 5.20 -12.50 -0.16
CA PHE A 163 6.46 -13.21 -0.30
C PHE A 163 6.24 -14.71 -0.24
N ARG A 164 6.99 -15.46 -1.04
CA ARG A 164 7.18 -16.90 -0.94
C ARG A 164 8.55 -17.16 -0.31
N GLU A 165 8.63 -18.13 0.62
CA GLU A 165 9.86 -18.43 1.35
C GLU A 165 10.72 -19.49 0.64
N ALA A 166 10.12 -20.51 0.04
CA ALA A 166 10.86 -21.61 -0.58
C ALA A 166 10.78 -21.54 -2.12
N PRO A 167 11.85 -21.97 -2.87
CA PRO A 167 13.17 -22.42 -2.39
C PRO A 167 14.04 -21.26 -1.90
N GLN A 168 13.68 -20.03 -2.16
CA GLN A 168 14.31 -18.80 -1.66
C GLN A 168 13.28 -17.70 -1.50
N LEU A 169 13.54 -16.78 -0.59
CA LEU A 169 12.66 -15.64 -0.38
C LEU A 169 12.47 -14.85 -1.69
N THR A 170 11.24 -14.71 -2.12
CA THR A 170 10.90 -14.08 -3.40
C THR A 170 9.62 -13.26 -3.26
N LEU A 171 9.64 -12.00 -3.71
CA LEU A 171 8.45 -11.18 -3.85
C LEU A 171 7.57 -11.76 -4.97
N THR A 172 6.34 -12.16 -4.63
CA THR A 172 5.39 -12.74 -5.60
C THR A 172 4.36 -11.73 -6.08
N GLY A 173 4.29 -10.56 -5.46
CA GLY A 173 3.37 -9.50 -5.85
C GLY A 173 2.97 -8.60 -4.70
N TRP A 174 1.98 -7.76 -4.96
CA TRP A 174 1.43 -6.86 -3.96
C TRP A 174 -0.03 -6.54 -4.22
N THR A 175 -0.71 -6.04 -3.20
CA THR A 175 -2.05 -5.48 -3.29
C THR A 175 -2.02 -4.04 -2.78
N VAL A 176 -2.47 -3.10 -3.58
CA VAL A 176 -2.73 -1.72 -3.16
C VAL A 176 -4.19 -1.60 -2.78
N THR A 177 -4.45 -1.06 -1.59
CA THR A 177 -5.79 -0.67 -1.15
C THR A 177 -5.81 0.85 -1.05
N ASP A 178 -6.65 1.51 -1.82
CA ASP A 178 -6.74 2.98 -1.85
C ASP A 178 -7.62 3.53 -0.70
N ALA A 179 -7.75 4.85 -0.64
CA ALA A 179 -8.56 5.55 0.38
C ALA A 179 -10.05 5.19 0.33
N GLN A 180 -10.55 4.71 -0.81
CA GLN A 180 -11.93 4.26 -1.00
C GLN A 180 -12.08 2.74 -0.80
N ASN A 181 -11.07 2.09 -0.20
CA ASN A 181 -11.00 0.64 0.02
C ASN A 181 -11.06 -0.21 -1.27
N ARG A 182 -10.75 0.38 -2.42
CA ARG A 182 -10.65 -0.36 -3.69
C ARG A 182 -9.29 -1.03 -3.75
N GLN A 183 -9.30 -2.30 -4.15
CA GLN A 183 -8.09 -3.11 -4.23
C GLN A 183 -7.63 -3.28 -5.67
N THR A 184 -6.32 -3.15 -5.86
CA THR A 184 -5.63 -3.52 -7.09
C THR A 184 -4.53 -4.50 -6.72
N ARG A 185 -4.62 -5.72 -7.22
CA ARG A 185 -3.65 -6.79 -6.98
C ARG A 185 -2.72 -6.91 -8.18
N VAL A 186 -1.43 -6.99 -7.92
CA VAL A 186 -0.39 -7.29 -8.92
C VAL A 186 0.29 -8.59 -8.50
N GLN A 187 0.29 -9.57 -9.38
CA GLN A 187 1.04 -10.82 -9.25
C GLN A 187 2.22 -10.80 -10.20
N LEU A 188 3.40 -11.16 -9.71
CA LEU A 188 4.63 -11.24 -10.49
C LEU A 188 4.87 -12.67 -10.94
N GLN A 189 5.26 -12.81 -12.19
CA GLN A 189 5.65 -14.07 -12.80
C GLN A 189 7.08 -13.94 -13.29
N ASN A 190 7.92 -14.95 -13.01
CA ASN A 190 9.32 -14.99 -13.46
C ASN A 190 10.11 -13.72 -13.07
N LEU A 191 10.01 -13.31 -11.81
CA LEU A 191 10.81 -12.19 -11.30
C LEU A 191 12.30 -12.55 -11.38
N GLN A 192 13.04 -11.80 -12.17
CA GLN A 192 14.48 -11.97 -12.38
C GLN A 192 15.22 -10.72 -11.92
N ARG A 193 16.26 -10.90 -11.13
CA ARG A 193 17.24 -9.83 -10.88
C ARG A 193 18.06 -9.64 -12.15
N VAL A 194 18.24 -8.40 -12.53
CA VAL A 194 19.04 -8.00 -13.71
C VAL A 194 19.96 -6.86 -13.35
N SER A 195 20.84 -6.49 -14.25
CA SER A 195 21.69 -5.29 -14.13
C SER A 195 21.74 -4.56 -15.46
N GLY A 196 22.05 -3.26 -15.42
CA GLY A 196 22.25 -2.46 -16.62
C GLY A 196 20.96 -2.05 -17.34
N LEU A 197 19.80 -2.02 -16.68
CA LEU A 197 18.59 -1.47 -17.27
C LEU A 197 18.82 -0.02 -17.72
N ALA A 198 18.56 0.24 -19.00
CA ALA A 198 18.75 1.58 -19.59
C ALA A 198 17.87 2.62 -18.86
N SER A 199 18.46 3.75 -18.50
CA SER A 199 17.72 4.83 -17.83
C SER A 199 16.58 5.40 -18.69
N SER A 200 16.67 5.30 -20.01
CA SER A 200 15.63 5.68 -20.96
C SER A 200 14.31 4.91 -20.79
N LEU A 201 14.34 3.69 -20.26
CA LEU A 201 13.13 2.92 -19.93
C LEU A 201 12.22 3.64 -18.92
N PHE A 202 12.82 4.49 -18.09
CA PHE A 202 12.16 5.19 -16.98
C PHE A 202 11.88 6.66 -17.29
N VAL A 203 11.88 7.01 -18.57
CA VAL A 203 11.52 8.35 -19.06
C VAL A 203 10.26 8.24 -19.89
N LEU A 204 9.23 8.98 -19.51
CA LEU A 204 7.99 9.07 -20.29
C LEU A 204 7.66 10.55 -20.50
N LYS A 205 7.74 10.98 -21.75
CA LYS A 205 7.43 12.35 -22.15
C LYS A 205 5.94 12.49 -22.45
N ASP A 206 5.36 13.63 -22.09
CA ASP A 206 4.00 13.97 -22.47
C ASP A 206 3.91 14.06 -24.01
N PRO A 207 3.11 13.22 -24.67
CA PRO A 207 2.98 13.22 -26.12
C PRO A 207 2.12 14.38 -26.63
N ARG A 208 1.42 15.09 -25.75
CA ARG A 208 0.56 16.20 -26.16
C ARG A 208 1.40 17.39 -26.59
N PRO A 209 0.99 18.12 -27.65
CA PRO A 209 1.69 19.31 -28.07
C PRO A 209 1.70 20.33 -26.92
N LYS A 210 2.87 20.89 -26.63
CA LYS A 210 2.94 22.03 -25.71
C LYS A 210 2.15 23.16 -26.37
N ASN A 211 1.11 23.64 -25.69
CA ASN A 211 0.47 24.89 -26.09
C ASN A 211 1.55 25.99 -26.07
N VAL A 212 2.12 26.28 -27.20
CA VAL A 212 2.93 27.46 -27.39
C VAL A 212 1.94 28.61 -27.19
N GLY A 213 2.04 29.29 -26.06
CA GLY A 213 1.19 30.43 -25.75
C GLY A 213 1.20 31.36 -26.96
N ARG A 214 0.02 31.62 -27.51
CA ARG A 214 -0.15 32.75 -28.45
C ARG A 214 0.36 33.97 -27.72
N GLY A 215 1.53 34.44 -28.14
CA GLY A 215 2.02 35.74 -27.76
C GLY A 215 0.89 36.75 -27.98
N LYS A 216 0.57 37.50 -26.94
CA LYS A 216 -0.28 38.68 -27.09
C LYS A 216 0.46 39.60 -28.02
N VAL A 217 -0.12 39.85 -29.21
CA VAL A 217 0.15 40.99 -30.07
C VAL A 217 -0.52 42.19 -29.45
#